data_506cf84636112b5c58d6a5cfd96ec0ff
#
_entry.id   506cf84636112b5c58d6a5cfd96ec0ff
#
_cell.length_a   1.000
_cell.length_b   1.000
_cell.length_c   1.000
_cell.angle_alpha   90.00
_cell.angle_beta   90.00
_cell.angle_gamma   90.00
#
_symmetry.space_group_name_H-M   'P 1'
#
loop_
_entity.id
_entity.type
_entity.pdbx_description
1 polymer ?
#
loop_
_entity_poly.entity_id
_entity_poly.type
_entity_poly.pdbx_seq_one_letter_code
_entity_poly.pdbx_strand_id
1 'polypeptide(L)'
;LLLQHNRFLAYFFELLKRKVEEGVGVKLIVDYWGSFALSNKKIESLKESGIDIRLFSQSRNIFRGFRQWLTRRTHRKILIVDEHIGFIGGVNISKYSKNWKDIHVMLKGKVVHSLLRSFAKTYILCGGKRKDVKHLLKYKYRVENDNIDFIYDHSGRKYSRGRKKYIEALRKARERVILFSPYYLPDRQLLKEMWLARKRGVKID
;
A
#
# COMPACT_ATOMS: atom_id res chain seq x y z
N LEU A 1 2.86 -2.07 6.14
CA LEU A 1 4.26 -2.41 6.36
C LEU A 1 4.34 -3.69 7.18
N LEU A 2 5.12 -4.65 6.72
CA LEU A 2 5.56 -5.81 7.47
C LEU A 2 6.79 -5.39 8.27
N LEU A 3 6.68 -5.34 9.59
CA LEU A 3 7.74 -4.91 10.48
C LEU A 3 8.21 -6.13 11.28
N GLN A 4 9.45 -6.53 11.11
CA GLN A 4 10.08 -7.61 11.88
C GLN A 4 11.22 -7.05 12.70
N HIS A 5 11.39 -7.55 13.93
CA HIS A 5 12.37 -7.05 14.91
C HIS A 5 13.80 -7.16 14.34
N ASN A 6 14.45 -5.99 14.10
CA ASN A 6 15.72 -5.91 13.39
C ASN A 6 16.39 -4.55 13.63
N ARG A 7 17.71 -4.47 13.49
CA ARG A 7 18.46 -3.21 13.54
C ARG A 7 17.93 -2.16 12.55
N PHE A 8 17.50 -2.57 11.36
CA PHE A 8 16.87 -1.68 10.37
C PHE A 8 15.56 -1.07 10.87
N LEU A 9 14.74 -1.87 11.52
CA LEU A 9 13.48 -1.39 12.07
C LEU A 9 13.71 -0.44 13.25
N ALA A 10 14.66 -0.76 14.12
CA ALA A 10 15.05 0.11 15.21
C ALA A 10 15.55 1.46 14.67
N TYR A 11 16.46 1.44 13.70
CA TYR A 11 16.97 2.64 13.03
C TYR A 11 15.85 3.46 12.37
N PHE A 12 14.93 2.80 11.69
CA PHE A 12 13.77 3.47 11.07
C PHE A 12 12.90 4.18 12.12
N PHE A 13 12.62 3.55 13.26
CA PHE A 13 11.85 4.19 14.32
C PHE A 13 12.59 5.35 14.97
N GLU A 14 13.89 5.24 15.14
CA GLU A 14 14.70 6.37 15.67
C GLU A 14 14.72 7.55 14.68
N LEU A 15 14.74 7.29 13.37
CA LEU A 15 14.56 8.35 12.36
C LEU A 15 13.20 9.03 12.49
N LEU A 16 12.12 8.25 12.66
CA LEU A 16 10.77 8.82 12.83
C LEU A 16 10.65 9.65 14.11
N LYS A 17 11.23 9.19 15.21
CA LYS A 17 11.25 9.95 16.49
C LYS A 17 11.97 11.29 16.34
N ARG A 18 13.17 11.28 15.74
CA ARG A 18 13.90 12.54 15.46
C ARG A 18 13.05 13.50 14.62
N LYS A 19 12.31 13.01 13.63
CA LYS A 19 11.41 13.86 12.84
C LYS A 19 10.27 14.43 13.67
N VAL A 20 9.74 13.70 14.64
CA VAL A 20 8.75 14.24 15.60
C VAL A 20 9.37 15.32 16.47
N GLU A 21 10.59 15.13 16.97
CA GLU A 21 11.35 16.12 17.74
C GLU A 21 11.63 17.40 16.93
N GLU A 22 11.83 17.26 15.61
CA GLU A 22 11.94 18.37 14.65
C GLU A 22 10.58 19.03 14.30
N GLY A 23 9.47 18.62 14.95
CA GLY A 23 8.13 19.17 14.73
C GLY A 23 7.36 18.56 13.57
N VAL A 24 7.84 17.49 12.95
CA VAL A 24 7.15 16.81 11.84
C VAL A 24 6.04 15.91 12.37
N GLY A 25 4.81 16.06 11.86
CA GLY A 25 3.70 15.18 12.19
C GLY A 25 3.85 13.80 11.54
N VAL A 26 4.08 12.76 12.33
CA VAL A 26 4.28 11.39 11.84
C VAL A 26 3.05 10.53 12.09
N LYS A 27 2.46 9.98 11.02
CA LYS A 27 1.35 9.02 11.06
C LYS A 27 1.77 7.70 10.44
N LEU A 28 1.66 6.61 11.19
CA LEU A 28 2.09 5.29 10.78
C LEU A 28 0.94 4.29 10.85
N ILE A 29 0.70 3.56 9.75
CA ILE A 29 -0.24 2.45 9.72
C ILE A 29 0.55 1.17 9.49
N VAL A 30 0.44 0.22 10.40
CA VAL A 30 1.09 -1.08 10.31
C VAL A 30 0.07 -2.20 10.22
N ASP A 31 0.37 -3.24 9.45
CA ASP A 31 -0.45 -4.44 9.42
C ASP A 31 -0.24 -5.24 10.71
N TYR A 32 -1.31 -5.54 11.43
CA TYR A 32 -1.25 -6.23 12.72
C TYR A 32 -0.54 -7.59 12.61
N TRP A 33 -0.94 -8.39 11.64
CA TRP A 33 -0.38 -9.73 11.44
C TRP A 33 1.05 -9.71 10.90
N GLY A 34 1.32 -8.76 10.04
CA GLY A 34 2.65 -8.60 9.45
C GLY A 34 3.66 -7.94 10.37
N SER A 35 3.20 -7.40 11.49
CA SER A 35 4.02 -6.68 12.48
C SER A 35 4.01 -7.39 13.83
N PHE A 36 3.81 -8.70 13.84
CA PHE A 36 3.74 -9.54 15.05
C PHE A 36 4.98 -9.39 15.96
N ALA A 37 6.11 -8.98 15.39
CA ALA A 37 7.33 -8.70 16.13
C ALA A 37 7.31 -7.34 16.89
N LEU A 38 6.30 -6.49 16.66
CA LEU A 38 6.11 -5.28 17.46
C LEU A 38 5.34 -5.61 18.74
N SER A 39 6.06 -5.69 19.86
CA SER A 39 5.42 -5.85 21.16
C SER A 39 4.53 -4.64 21.48
N ASN A 40 3.49 -4.85 22.28
CA ASN A 40 2.63 -3.76 22.76
C ASN A 40 3.45 -2.67 23.45
N LYS A 41 4.48 -3.05 24.22
CA LYS A 41 5.42 -2.12 24.87
C LYS A 41 6.11 -1.21 23.84
N LYS A 42 6.54 -1.75 22.69
CA LYS A 42 7.17 -0.94 21.63
C LYS A 42 6.17 -0.01 20.95
N ILE A 43 4.94 -0.45 20.74
CA ILE A 43 3.87 0.40 20.18
C ILE A 43 3.56 1.57 21.10
N GLU A 44 3.42 1.33 22.41
CA GLU A 44 3.20 2.41 23.38
C GLU A 44 4.39 3.38 23.42
N SER A 45 5.62 2.90 23.49
CA SER A 45 6.82 3.75 23.41
C SER A 45 6.87 4.64 22.16
N LEU A 46 6.38 4.15 21.02
CA LEU A 46 6.28 4.95 19.79
C LEU A 46 5.19 6.02 19.89
N LYS A 47 4.06 5.72 20.55
CA LYS A 47 3.01 6.71 20.81
C LYS A 47 3.48 7.79 21.77
N GLU A 48 4.17 7.40 22.84
CA GLU A 48 4.76 8.32 23.82
C GLU A 48 5.76 9.29 23.18
N SER A 49 6.48 8.84 22.14
CA SER A 49 7.35 9.72 21.36
C SER A 49 6.62 10.60 20.33
N GLY A 50 5.28 10.66 20.37
CA GLY A 50 4.47 11.52 19.50
C GLY A 50 4.13 10.94 18.11
N ILE A 51 4.49 9.68 17.84
CA ILE A 51 4.13 9.01 16.60
C ILE A 51 2.67 8.52 16.67
N ASP A 52 1.81 8.98 15.77
CA ASP A 52 0.43 8.46 15.64
C ASP A 52 0.42 7.12 14.92
N ILE A 53 0.62 6.05 15.67
CA ILE A 53 0.65 4.68 15.14
C ILE A 53 -0.74 4.02 15.22
N ARG A 54 -1.17 3.40 14.11
CA ARG A 54 -2.44 2.68 13.98
C ARG A 54 -2.21 1.26 13.46
N LEU A 55 -2.98 0.32 14.00
CA LEU A 55 -2.93 -1.08 13.59
C LEU A 55 -4.06 -1.37 12.60
N PHE A 56 -3.70 -1.80 11.40
CA PHE A 56 -4.65 -2.28 10.42
C PHE A 56 -5.11 -3.70 10.77
N SER A 57 -6.39 -3.97 10.65
CA SER A 57 -7.03 -5.26 10.98
C SER A 57 -7.43 -5.46 12.45
N GLN A 58 -7.18 -4.52 13.33
CA GLN A 58 -7.92 -4.47 14.60
C GLN A 58 -9.35 -3.96 14.35
N SER A 59 -10.23 -4.83 13.85
CA SER A 59 -11.65 -4.50 13.77
C SER A 59 -12.24 -4.46 15.18
N ARG A 60 -12.77 -3.32 15.59
CA ARG A 60 -13.56 -3.16 16.83
C ARG A 60 -14.87 -3.98 16.83
N ASN A 61 -15.28 -4.53 15.69
CA ASN A 61 -16.49 -5.31 15.55
C ASN A 61 -16.20 -6.81 15.49
N ILE A 62 -16.00 -7.41 16.66
CA ILE A 62 -15.88 -8.87 16.87
C ILE A 62 -17.11 -9.63 16.33
N PHE A 63 -18.26 -8.98 16.20
CA PHE A 63 -19.53 -9.58 15.78
C PHE A 63 -19.70 -9.79 14.26
N ARG A 64 -18.84 -9.26 13.42
CA ARG A 64 -18.91 -9.46 11.95
C ARG A 64 -17.94 -10.53 11.44
N GLY A 65 -18.01 -11.73 12.02
CA GLY A 65 -17.44 -12.95 11.44
C GLY A 65 -15.91 -13.06 11.56
N PHE A 66 -15.45 -13.91 12.45
CA PHE A 66 -14.05 -14.33 12.65
C PHE A 66 -13.29 -14.60 11.33
N ARG A 67 -13.99 -15.14 10.32
CA ARG A 67 -13.44 -15.42 8.98
C ARG A 67 -13.03 -14.16 8.19
N GLN A 68 -13.77 -13.05 8.29
CA GLN A 68 -13.40 -11.79 7.62
C GLN A 68 -12.26 -11.07 8.33
N TRP A 69 -12.09 -11.28 9.62
CA TRP A 69 -11.01 -10.73 10.42
C TRP A 69 -9.65 -11.34 10.02
N LEU A 70 -9.58 -12.66 9.78
CA LEU A 70 -8.36 -13.34 9.35
C LEU A 70 -7.89 -12.98 7.93
N THR A 71 -8.79 -12.57 7.05
CA THR A 71 -8.47 -12.34 5.63
C THR A 71 -8.17 -10.89 5.28
N ARG A 72 -8.48 -9.94 6.15
CA ARG A 72 -8.25 -8.50 5.89
C ARG A 72 -6.82 -8.10 6.24
N ARG A 73 -5.94 -8.22 5.27
CA ARG A 73 -4.56 -7.72 5.34
C ARG A 73 -4.36 -6.53 4.42
N THR A 74 -3.46 -5.63 4.79
CA THR A 74 -2.98 -4.60 3.88
C THR A 74 -1.55 -4.90 3.45
N HIS A 75 -1.35 -5.06 2.16
CA HIS A 75 -0.02 -5.32 1.60
C HIS A 75 0.61 -4.06 0.98
N ARG A 76 0.02 -2.92 1.24
CA ARG A 76 0.48 -1.63 0.70
C ARG A 76 1.72 -1.16 1.43
N LYS A 77 2.77 -0.84 0.68
CA LYS A 77 3.96 -0.17 1.15
C LYS A 77 3.96 1.21 0.55
N ILE A 78 3.54 2.18 1.34
CA ILE A 78 3.39 3.58 0.94
C ILE A 78 4.11 4.43 1.97
N LEU A 79 4.97 5.33 1.52
CA LEU A 79 5.53 6.43 2.30
C LEU A 79 5.16 7.74 1.60
N ILE A 80 4.67 8.72 2.33
CA ILE A 80 4.34 10.03 1.80
C ILE A 80 5.06 11.07 2.66
N VAL A 81 5.73 12.01 2.01
CA VAL A 81 6.47 13.09 2.64
C VAL A 81 5.91 14.42 2.15
N ASP A 82 5.55 15.30 3.09
CA ASP A 82 5.09 16.67 2.88
C ASP A 82 3.98 16.82 1.81
N GLU A 83 3.14 15.80 1.67
CA GLU A 83 2.05 15.72 0.69
C GLU A 83 2.48 15.84 -0.79
N HIS A 84 3.76 15.95 -1.09
CA HIS A 84 4.31 16.19 -2.43
C HIS A 84 5.12 15.03 -3.00
N ILE A 85 5.73 14.22 -2.13
CA ILE A 85 6.54 13.09 -2.53
C ILE A 85 5.90 11.82 -1.99
N GLY A 86 5.71 10.83 -2.86
CA GLY A 86 5.14 9.53 -2.50
C GLY A 86 6.02 8.40 -2.98
N PHE A 87 6.15 7.36 -2.18
CA PHE A 87 6.80 6.11 -2.55
C PHE A 87 5.78 4.98 -2.45
N ILE A 88 5.71 4.15 -3.47
CA ILE A 88 4.83 2.97 -3.51
C ILE A 88 5.52 1.81 -4.22
N GLY A 89 5.38 0.61 -3.66
CA GLY A 89 5.96 -0.60 -4.27
C GLY A 89 5.92 -1.81 -3.35
N GLY A 90 6.81 -2.76 -3.60
CA GLY A 90 6.87 -4.02 -2.88
C GLY A 90 7.84 -4.02 -1.68
N VAL A 91 8.77 -3.04 -1.59
CA VAL A 91 9.83 -3.03 -0.57
C VAL A 91 9.25 -2.98 0.85
N ASN A 92 9.68 -3.93 1.68
CA ASN A 92 9.36 -3.99 3.11
C ASN A 92 10.53 -3.47 3.96
N ILE A 93 10.23 -2.91 5.13
CA ILE A 93 11.25 -2.60 6.15
C ILE A 93 11.52 -3.88 6.94
N SER A 94 12.32 -4.78 6.35
CA SER A 94 12.63 -6.09 6.89
C SER A 94 14.03 -6.54 6.47
N LYS A 95 14.74 -7.20 7.37
CA LYS A 95 16.04 -7.81 7.06
C LYS A 95 15.94 -8.91 5.99
N TYR A 96 14.83 -9.63 5.96
CA TYR A 96 14.62 -10.72 5.00
C TYR A 96 14.41 -10.25 3.56
N SER A 97 13.94 -9.01 3.38
CA SER A 97 13.74 -8.44 2.04
C SER A 97 14.97 -7.69 1.50
N LYS A 98 16.08 -7.64 2.24
CA LYS A 98 17.29 -6.89 1.85
C LYS A 98 17.85 -7.33 0.48
N ASN A 99 17.77 -8.61 0.16
CA ASN A 99 18.30 -9.18 -1.08
C ASN A 99 17.22 -9.50 -2.10
N TRP A 100 15.97 -9.12 -1.87
CA TRP A 100 14.89 -9.35 -2.82
C TRP A 100 14.98 -8.34 -3.96
N LYS A 101 14.76 -8.82 -5.17
CA LYS A 101 14.53 -7.95 -6.32
C LYS A 101 13.10 -7.43 -6.22
N ASP A 102 12.95 -6.13 -6.06
CA ASP A 102 11.65 -5.50 -5.90
C ASP A 102 11.60 -4.16 -6.63
N ILE A 103 10.40 -3.70 -6.92
CA ILE A 103 10.18 -2.40 -7.55
C ILE A 103 9.51 -1.47 -6.54
N HIS A 104 10.10 -0.28 -6.38
CA HIS A 104 9.55 0.81 -5.60
C HIS A 104 9.63 2.09 -6.42
N VAL A 105 8.49 2.76 -6.59
CA VAL A 105 8.38 3.95 -7.44
C VAL A 105 8.28 5.18 -6.58
N MET A 106 9.10 6.19 -6.87
CA MET A 106 8.97 7.53 -6.30
C MET A 106 8.09 8.38 -7.23
N LEU A 107 7.07 8.98 -6.65
CA LEU A 107 6.10 9.84 -7.34
C LEU A 107 6.20 11.26 -6.78
N LYS A 108 6.06 12.26 -7.65
CA LYS A 108 6.05 13.68 -7.27
C LYS A 108 4.86 14.41 -7.87
N GLY A 109 4.36 15.42 -7.16
CA GLY A 109 3.28 16.27 -7.63
C GLY A 109 1.88 15.69 -7.47
N LYS A 110 0.95 16.04 -8.36
CA LYS A 110 -0.49 15.74 -8.21
C LYS A 110 -0.84 14.26 -8.11
N VAL A 111 -0.01 13.36 -8.66
CA VAL A 111 -0.21 11.91 -8.55
C VAL A 111 -0.18 11.41 -7.10
N VAL A 112 0.55 12.10 -6.22
CA VAL A 112 0.63 11.79 -4.79
C VAL A 112 -0.71 11.98 -4.07
N HIS A 113 -1.59 12.83 -4.58
CA HIS A 113 -2.94 13.04 -4.04
C HIS A 113 -3.76 11.75 -3.96
N SER A 114 -3.57 10.83 -4.89
CA SER A 114 -4.22 9.52 -4.87
C SER A 114 -3.73 8.66 -3.69
N LEU A 115 -2.45 8.72 -3.38
CA LEU A 115 -1.85 8.03 -2.24
C LEU A 115 -2.35 8.64 -0.92
N LEU A 116 -2.37 9.97 -0.82
CA LEU A 116 -2.87 10.71 0.34
C LEU A 116 -4.31 10.34 0.67
N ARG A 117 -5.19 10.33 -0.33
CA ARG A 117 -6.58 9.93 -0.14
C ARG A 117 -6.70 8.46 0.27
N SER A 118 -5.89 7.58 -0.31
CA SER A 118 -5.84 6.16 0.06
C SER A 118 -5.38 5.98 1.51
N PHE A 119 -4.33 6.71 1.91
CA PHE A 119 -3.85 6.74 3.28
C PHE A 119 -4.93 7.22 4.25
N ALA A 120 -5.55 8.38 3.99
CA ALA A 120 -6.57 8.96 4.85
C ALA A 120 -7.76 8.01 5.10
N LYS A 121 -8.24 7.33 4.06
CA LYS A 121 -9.30 6.32 4.22
C LYS A 121 -8.86 5.15 5.08
N THR A 122 -7.65 4.66 4.87
CA THR A 122 -7.12 3.54 5.66
C THR A 122 -6.88 3.96 7.11
N TYR A 123 -6.38 5.17 7.34
CA TYR A 123 -6.17 5.75 8.67
C TYR A 123 -7.47 5.80 9.48
N ILE A 124 -8.56 6.28 8.87
CA ILE A 124 -9.89 6.31 9.51
C ILE A 124 -10.40 4.89 9.81
N LEU A 125 -10.23 3.95 8.87
CA LEU A 125 -10.59 2.54 9.07
C LEU A 125 -9.84 1.90 10.26
N CYS A 126 -8.62 2.37 10.54
CA CYS A 126 -7.81 1.94 11.68
C CYS A 126 -8.14 2.70 12.99
N GLY A 127 -9.24 3.43 13.05
CA GLY A 127 -9.67 4.18 14.22
C GLY A 127 -8.98 5.54 14.39
N GLY A 128 -8.30 6.03 13.37
CA GLY A 128 -7.78 7.40 13.34
C GLY A 128 -8.91 8.43 13.26
N LYS A 129 -8.71 9.58 13.90
CA LYS A 129 -9.71 10.64 13.91
C LYS A 129 -9.84 11.28 12.53
N ARG A 130 -11.07 11.35 12.01
CA ARG A 130 -11.34 11.94 10.68
C ARG A 130 -10.84 13.38 10.56
N LYS A 131 -10.90 14.17 11.63
CA LYS A 131 -10.46 15.57 11.63
C LYS A 131 -8.97 15.70 11.27
N ASP A 132 -8.12 14.73 11.66
CA ASP A 132 -6.67 14.77 11.47
C ASP A 132 -6.22 14.52 10.02
N VAL A 133 -7.14 14.02 9.18
CA VAL A 133 -6.88 13.69 7.76
C VAL A 133 -7.98 14.21 6.81
N LYS A 134 -8.88 15.09 7.32
CA LYS A 134 -10.03 15.59 6.54
C LYS A 134 -9.58 16.31 5.26
N HIS A 135 -8.50 17.08 5.33
CA HIS A 135 -7.94 17.81 4.21
C HIS A 135 -7.46 16.90 3.08
N LEU A 136 -7.00 15.67 3.41
CA LEU A 136 -6.56 14.69 2.42
C LEU A 136 -7.73 14.02 1.67
N LEU A 137 -8.92 14.03 2.24
CA LEU A 137 -10.11 13.42 1.64
C LEU A 137 -10.66 14.21 0.45
N LYS A 138 -10.29 15.48 0.31
CA LYS A 138 -10.69 16.34 -0.82
C LYS A 138 -10.08 15.88 -2.15
N TYR A 139 -8.92 15.24 -2.11
CA TYR A 139 -8.21 14.79 -3.30
C TYR A 139 -8.99 13.71 -4.05
N LYS A 140 -8.96 13.74 -5.39
CA LYS A 140 -9.57 12.72 -6.24
C LYS A 140 -8.62 11.52 -6.37
N TYR A 141 -9.18 10.31 -6.61
CA TYR A 141 -8.34 9.12 -6.91
C TYR A 141 -7.76 9.14 -8.32
N ARG A 142 -8.46 9.80 -9.23
CA ARG A 142 -8.02 9.93 -10.60
C ARG A 142 -7.22 11.22 -10.71
N VAL A 143 -5.98 11.09 -11.04
CA VAL A 143 -5.14 12.19 -11.49
C VAL A 143 -5.16 12.11 -13.01
N GLU A 144 -5.53 13.19 -13.65
CA GLU A 144 -5.45 13.33 -15.11
C GLU A 144 -3.98 13.46 -15.48
N ASN A 145 -3.33 12.33 -15.56
CA ASN A 145 -1.99 12.20 -16.12
C ASN A 145 -2.05 10.99 -17.05
N ASP A 146 -1.78 11.22 -18.31
CA ASP A 146 -1.96 10.24 -19.39
C ASP A 146 -1.12 8.96 -19.22
N ASN A 147 -0.10 9.00 -18.36
CA ASN A 147 0.87 7.93 -18.20
C ASN A 147 0.72 7.11 -16.91
N ILE A 148 -0.05 7.57 -15.90
CA ILE A 148 -0.16 6.89 -14.60
C ILE A 148 -1.62 6.81 -14.15
N ASP A 149 -2.11 5.59 -13.99
CA ASP A 149 -3.45 5.30 -13.46
C ASP A 149 -3.30 4.72 -12.03
N PHE A 150 -3.83 5.42 -11.03
CA PHE A 150 -3.86 4.92 -9.67
C PHE A 150 -5.12 4.08 -9.43
N ILE A 151 -4.94 2.79 -9.20
CA ILE A 151 -6.02 1.86 -8.98
C ILE A 151 -6.12 1.53 -7.49
N TYR A 152 -7.17 2.04 -6.84
CA TYR A 152 -7.50 1.65 -5.48
C TYR A 152 -8.31 0.36 -5.51
N ASP A 153 -7.63 -0.74 -5.19
CA ASP A 153 -8.27 -2.04 -5.05
C ASP A 153 -8.36 -2.45 -3.58
N HIS A 154 -9.39 -3.19 -3.22
CA HIS A 154 -9.56 -3.62 -1.86
C HIS A 154 -10.13 -5.04 -1.79
N SER A 155 -9.63 -5.81 -0.82
CA SER A 155 -10.03 -7.19 -0.59
C SER A 155 -11.54 -7.33 -0.37
N GLY A 156 -12.13 -8.41 -0.89
CA GLY A 156 -13.53 -8.75 -0.67
C GLY A 156 -14.48 -8.42 -1.82
N ARG A 157 -14.01 -7.87 -2.94
CA ARG A 157 -14.82 -7.76 -4.16
C ARG A 157 -14.62 -8.98 -5.06
N LYS A 158 -15.72 -9.54 -5.54
CA LYS A 158 -15.72 -10.68 -6.50
C LYS A 158 -14.94 -10.37 -7.79
N TYR A 159 -14.86 -9.07 -8.15
CA TYR A 159 -14.04 -8.60 -9.27
C TYR A 159 -13.23 -7.37 -8.85
N SER A 160 -11.91 -7.51 -8.85
CA SER A 160 -11.01 -6.39 -8.53
C SER A 160 -10.97 -5.38 -9.67
N ARG A 161 -10.80 -4.09 -9.33
CA ARG A 161 -10.60 -3.04 -10.33
C ARG A 161 -9.26 -3.23 -11.06
N GLY A 162 -8.24 -3.68 -10.33
CA GLY A 162 -6.92 -3.99 -10.90
C GLY A 162 -7.03 -5.04 -11.99
N ARG A 163 -7.78 -6.12 -11.74
CA ARG A 163 -8.02 -7.16 -12.74
C ARG A 163 -8.67 -6.62 -14.01
N LYS A 164 -9.70 -5.75 -13.90
CA LYS A 164 -10.33 -5.12 -15.07
C LYS A 164 -9.32 -4.30 -15.87
N LYS A 165 -8.48 -3.54 -15.20
CA LYS A 165 -7.43 -2.73 -15.84
C LYS A 165 -6.38 -3.58 -16.54
N TYR A 166 -5.98 -4.71 -15.96
CA TYR A 166 -5.09 -5.66 -16.64
C TYR A 166 -5.71 -6.20 -17.93
N ILE A 167 -6.99 -6.59 -17.91
CA ILE A 167 -7.72 -7.04 -19.10
C ILE A 167 -7.77 -5.93 -20.16
N GLU A 168 -8.10 -4.71 -19.77
CA GLU A 168 -8.14 -3.56 -20.68
C GLU A 168 -6.76 -3.28 -21.30
N ALA A 169 -5.70 -3.31 -20.48
CA ALA A 169 -4.34 -3.10 -20.94
C ALA A 169 -3.90 -4.18 -21.93
N LEU A 170 -4.15 -5.46 -21.63
CA LEU A 170 -3.85 -6.58 -22.53
C LEU A 170 -4.59 -6.47 -23.88
N ARG A 171 -5.86 -6.04 -23.87
CA ARG A 171 -6.66 -5.82 -25.08
C ARG A 171 -6.13 -4.66 -25.94
N LYS A 172 -5.65 -3.60 -25.30
CA LYS A 172 -5.17 -2.38 -25.98
C LYS A 172 -3.71 -2.48 -26.39
N ALA A 173 -2.95 -3.38 -25.82
CA ALA A 173 -1.53 -3.54 -26.12
C ALA A 173 -1.31 -3.84 -27.61
N ARG A 174 -0.29 -3.16 -28.20
CA ARG A 174 0.08 -3.31 -29.61
C ARG A 174 1.49 -3.82 -29.81
N GLU A 175 2.41 -3.54 -28.90
CA GLU A 175 3.83 -3.86 -29.04
C GLU A 175 4.32 -4.80 -27.92
N ARG A 176 4.24 -4.36 -26.66
CA ARG A 176 4.82 -5.07 -25.54
C ARG A 176 4.00 -4.89 -24.25
N VAL A 177 3.94 -5.95 -23.47
CA VAL A 177 3.44 -5.95 -22.08
C VAL A 177 4.52 -6.52 -21.18
N ILE A 178 4.84 -5.81 -20.12
CA ILE A 178 5.76 -6.27 -19.07
C ILE A 178 4.97 -6.46 -17.78
N LEU A 179 5.02 -7.67 -17.23
CA LEU A 179 4.37 -8.03 -15.97
C LEU A 179 5.42 -8.36 -14.92
N PHE A 180 5.44 -7.60 -13.84
CA PHE A 180 6.33 -7.86 -12.72
C PHE A 180 5.52 -8.14 -11.46
N SER A 181 5.51 -9.38 -11.01
CA SER A 181 4.83 -9.79 -9.79
C SER A 181 5.44 -11.07 -9.22
N PRO A 182 5.72 -11.13 -7.91
CA PRO A 182 6.22 -12.35 -7.27
C PRO A 182 5.18 -13.47 -7.20
N TYR A 183 3.89 -13.12 -7.27
CA TYR A 183 2.76 -14.06 -7.13
C TYR A 183 1.72 -13.81 -8.22
N TYR A 184 2.13 -13.94 -9.47
CA TYR A 184 1.20 -13.76 -10.58
C TYR A 184 0.47 -15.08 -10.88
N LEU A 185 -0.77 -15.20 -10.38
CA LEU A 185 -1.66 -16.32 -10.65
C LEU A 185 -2.84 -15.84 -11.52
N PRO A 186 -2.66 -15.83 -12.85
CA PRO A 186 -3.70 -15.36 -13.75
C PRO A 186 -4.87 -16.34 -13.79
N ASP A 187 -6.09 -15.82 -13.75
CA ASP A 187 -7.29 -16.61 -14.02
C ASP A 187 -7.45 -16.93 -15.51
N ARG A 188 -8.39 -17.80 -15.82
CA ARG A 188 -8.65 -18.25 -17.21
C ARG A 188 -8.88 -17.09 -18.19
N GLN A 189 -9.54 -16.02 -17.75
CA GLN A 189 -9.81 -14.87 -18.60
C GLN A 189 -8.55 -14.04 -18.86
N LEU A 190 -7.71 -13.80 -17.85
CA LEU A 190 -6.43 -13.14 -18.03
C LEU A 190 -5.51 -13.93 -18.96
N LEU A 191 -5.42 -15.25 -18.77
CA LEU A 191 -4.67 -16.13 -19.68
C LEU A 191 -5.18 -16.04 -21.12
N LYS A 192 -6.50 -16.04 -21.33
CA LYS A 192 -7.10 -15.87 -22.66
C LYS A 192 -6.69 -14.52 -23.28
N GLU A 193 -6.76 -13.43 -22.54
CA GLU A 193 -6.39 -12.10 -23.06
C GLU A 193 -4.89 -11.98 -23.36
N MET A 194 -4.03 -12.62 -22.56
CA MET A 194 -2.60 -12.72 -22.86
C MET A 194 -2.35 -13.49 -24.15
N TRP A 195 -3.00 -14.63 -24.33
CA TRP A 195 -2.90 -15.41 -25.55
C TRP A 195 -3.41 -14.64 -26.79
N LEU A 196 -4.53 -13.92 -26.67
CA LEU A 196 -5.04 -13.08 -27.74
C LEU A 196 -4.10 -11.91 -28.07
N ALA A 197 -3.46 -11.31 -27.05
CA ALA A 197 -2.45 -10.27 -27.26
C ALA A 197 -1.25 -10.83 -28.03
N ARG A 198 -0.74 -12.01 -27.66
CA ARG A 198 0.34 -12.69 -28.39
C ARG A 198 -0.03 -12.99 -29.83
N LYS A 199 -1.27 -13.43 -30.10
CA LYS A 199 -1.76 -13.63 -31.47
C LYS A 199 -1.78 -12.36 -32.33
N ARG A 200 -1.91 -11.18 -31.69
CA ARG A 200 -1.78 -9.87 -32.34
C ARG A 200 -0.33 -9.43 -32.55
N GLY A 201 0.66 -10.24 -32.15
CA GLY A 201 2.07 -9.92 -32.25
C GLY A 201 2.65 -9.19 -31.01
N VAL A 202 1.87 -9.03 -29.94
CA VAL A 202 2.34 -8.36 -28.73
C VAL A 202 3.32 -9.24 -27.97
N LYS A 203 4.50 -8.70 -27.64
CA LYS A 203 5.48 -9.35 -26.79
C LYS A 203 5.02 -9.29 -25.33
N ILE A 204 5.10 -10.42 -24.60
CA ILE A 204 4.74 -10.50 -23.18
C ILE A 204 5.92 -11.08 -22.42
N ASP A 205 6.42 -10.30 -21.45
CA ASP A 205 7.53 -10.63 -20.56
C ASP A 205 7.05 -10.67 -19.10
#